data_473a93d87888aa20859e4c761c718bf0
#
_entry.id   473a93d87888aa20859e4c761c718bf0
#
_cell.length_a   1.000
_cell.length_b   1.000
_cell.length_c   1.000
_cell.angle_alpha   90.00
_cell.angle_beta   90.00
_cell.angle_gamma   90.00
#
_symmetry.space_group_name_H-M   'P 1'
#
loop_
_entity.id
_entity.type
_entity.pdbx_description
1 polymer ?
#
loop_
_entity_poly.entity_id
_entity_poly.type
_entity_poly.pdbx_seq_one_letter_code
_entity_poly.pdbx_strand_id
1 'polypeptide(L)'
;LCGIEKISIYAPNAPYTVYCPQCWWSDKWDPFVYGREYDFSRPFFEQFDELLHDAPLLGLSLDLTVATTSPYCNHAGNLKDCYLVFNGSYNENAMYSFDVDKCTDILDCALILESNLCYDSMHSYKNSRCAGLRSQVTNSIDCAFLKDSFNCNHCFASANLRNKNYYIFNQPYTKEKYAEEIKKWDLGSYRSYQEVKKLAEEHWKKFPPKPVFEENTVNCTGSHVFQSKNCKECFEVSFAEDCKYIFSTSHGFPVKDCYDVSFWGENLSSSYETCVVGGDSSSMRFCDESGINTIDVEYCKLATGGSHQFGSVSAKKGKHIIFNKRYGEEEYHTLRAKIIEHMNSMPYVDTRGREYRYGEFFPVALSPFAYNETIAPSFFPLQKDESEKAGLRWKEEDKGQKHTVTIDARDLPDHIKDASDSIMREIIGCTECGKGFKMIPAELKFLRERNFPLPRKCPFCRIQNKFDQWVKNLRLIPRVCDKCGKEFKTKYTEEEAPIILCKQCYQQEVV
;
A
#
# COMPACT_ATOMS: atom_id res chain seq x y z
N LEU A 1 1.72 28.44 3.26
CA LEU A 1 1.02 29.22 4.28
C LEU A 1 1.93 29.53 5.48
N CYS A 2 2.67 28.55 5.99
CA CYS A 2 3.59 28.75 7.14
C CYS A 2 5.03 29.13 6.74
N GLY A 3 5.42 29.04 5.48
CA GLY A 3 6.78 29.33 5.00
C GLY A 3 7.85 28.32 5.43
N ILE A 4 7.45 27.18 6.00
CA ILE A 4 8.37 26.12 6.46
C ILE A 4 8.57 25.12 5.34
N GLU A 5 9.82 24.78 5.03
CA GLU A 5 10.14 23.71 4.09
C GLU A 5 9.71 22.36 4.68
N LYS A 6 8.98 21.59 3.89
CA LYS A 6 8.41 20.29 4.29
C LYS A 6 8.50 19.30 3.14
N ILE A 7 8.53 18.03 3.48
CA ILE A 7 8.37 16.95 2.50
C ILE A 7 6.93 16.93 1.97
N SER A 8 6.81 16.65 0.69
CA SER A 8 5.55 16.53 -0.03
C SER A 8 5.63 15.42 -1.06
N ILE A 9 4.48 14.84 -1.43
CA ILE A 9 4.37 13.95 -2.59
C ILE A 9 4.51 14.72 -3.91
N TYR A 10 4.24 16.02 -3.91
CA TYR A 10 4.40 16.87 -5.09
C TYR A 10 5.83 17.38 -5.21
N ALA A 11 6.37 17.35 -6.42
CA ALA A 11 7.70 17.91 -6.70
C ALA A 11 7.75 19.42 -6.41
N PRO A 12 8.91 19.98 -6.03
CA PRO A 12 9.03 21.41 -5.71
C PRO A 12 8.61 22.36 -6.85
N ASN A 13 8.71 21.90 -8.09
CA ASN A 13 8.35 22.66 -9.29
C ASN A 13 6.98 22.23 -9.89
N ALA A 14 6.20 21.44 -9.16
CA ALA A 14 4.86 21.07 -9.59
C ALA A 14 3.96 22.35 -9.66
N PRO A 15 3.10 22.46 -10.67
CA PRO A 15 2.30 23.67 -10.89
C PRO A 15 1.09 23.76 -9.97
N TYR A 16 1.22 23.31 -8.73
CA TYR A 16 0.14 23.27 -7.74
C TYR A 16 0.49 24.08 -6.49
N THR A 17 -0.53 24.68 -5.90
CA THR A 17 -0.42 25.23 -4.55
C THR A 17 -0.48 24.07 -3.54
N VAL A 18 0.59 23.82 -2.80
CA VAL A 18 0.67 22.69 -1.86
C VAL A 18 0.82 23.18 -0.43
N TYR A 19 -0.04 22.72 0.46
CA TYR A 19 0.04 23.02 1.89
C TYR A 19 0.51 21.79 2.66
N CYS A 20 1.37 22.01 3.66
CA CYS A 20 1.71 20.94 4.60
C CYS A 20 0.46 20.52 5.42
N PRO A 21 0.41 19.30 5.98
CA PRO A 21 -0.78 18.82 6.71
C PRO A 21 -1.28 19.81 7.77
N GLN A 22 -0.39 20.39 8.58
CA GLN A 22 -0.78 21.38 9.60
C GLN A 22 -1.47 22.62 9.03
N CYS A 23 -1.00 23.12 7.89
CA CYS A 23 -1.61 24.27 7.24
C CYS A 23 -2.92 23.89 6.56
N TRP A 24 -2.94 22.75 5.88
CA TRP A 24 -4.11 22.29 5.14
C TRP A 24 -5.31 22.03 6.07
N TRP A 25 -5.09 21.36 7.21
CA TRP A 25 -6.13 21.08 8.20
C TRP A 25 -6.52 22.32 9.05
N SER A 26 -5.75 23.38 9.03
CA SER A 26 -6.04 24.59 9.83
C SER A 26 -7.22 25.39 9.25
N ASP A 27 -7.84 26.22 10.11
CA ASP A 27 -8.87 27.18 9.72
C ASP A 27 -8.29 28.50 9.17
N LYS A 28 -6.98 28.55 8.83
CA LYS A 28 -6.30 29.73 8.31
C LYS A 28 -6.57 30.02 6.83
N TRP A 29 -7.32 29.15 6.18
CA TRP A 29 -7.70 29.29 4.78
C TRP A 29 -9.08 28.65 4.56
N ASP A 30 -9.80 29.15 3.55
CA ASP A 30 -11.13 28.68 3.18
C ASP A 30 -11.10 28.16 1.73
N PRO A 31 -11.42 26.87 1.47
CA PRO A 31 -11.47 26.33 0.12
C PRO A 31 -12.54 26.99 -0.76
N PHE A 32 -13.55 27.62 -0.17
CA PHE A 32 -14.66 28.23 -0.90
C PHE A 32 -14.30 29.58 -1.53
N VAL A 33 -13.16 30.20 -1.18
CA VAL A 33 -12.66 31.40 -1.87
C VAL A 33 -12.19 31.10 -3.30
N TYR A 34 -11.91 29.82 -3.60
CA TYR A 34 -11.57 29.33 -4.95
C TYR A 34 -12.82 28.96 -5.76
N GLY A 35 -14.02 29.11 -5.17
CA GLY A 35 -15.29 28.78 -5.79
C GLY A 35 -15.57 29.56 -7.06
N ARG A 36 -16.08 28.88 -8.08
CA ARG A 36 -16.42 29.48 -9.39
C ARG A 36 -17.77 28.98 -9.92
N GLU A 37 -18.34 29.73 -10.81
CA GLU A 37 -19.52 29.32 -11.55
C GLU A 37 -19.13 28.33 -12.65
N TYR A 38 -20.04 27.42 -12.97
CA TYR A 38 -19.86 26.52 -14.09
C TYR A 38 -20.10 27.25 -15.41
N ASP A 39 -19.17 27.15 -16.34
CA ASP A 39 -19.23 27.71 -17.67
C ASP A 39 -19.69 26.66 -18.70
N PHE A 40 -20.91 26.77 -19.20
CA PHE A 40 -21.49 25.89 -20.21
C PHE A 40 -20.86 26.03 -21.61
N SER A 41 -19.91 26.91 -21.82
CA SER A 41 -19.19 27.03 -23.10
C SER A 41 -17.94 26.17 -23.16
N ARG A 42 -17.58 25.47 -22.07
CA ARG A 42 -16.32 24.70 -21.92
C ARG A 42 -16.55 23.32 -21.28
N PRO A 43 -15.78 22.28 -21.66
CA PRO A 43 -15.87 20.96 -21.02
C PRO A 43 -15.65 21.00 -19.50
N PHE A 44 -16.32 20.10 -18.78
CA PHE A 44 -16.22 19.97 -17.33
C PHE A 44 -14.78 19.79 -16.85
N PHE A 45 -14.02 18.88 -17.43
CA PHE A 45 -12.69 18.54 -16.95
C PHE A 45 -11.63 19.61 -17.22
N GLU A 46 -11.84 20.51 -18.20
CA GLU A 46 -10.98 21.69 -18.33
C GLU A 46 -11.13 22.64 -17.14
N GLN A 47 -12.38 22.91 -16.74
CA GLN A 47 -12.68 23.77 -15.62
C GLN A 47 -12.27 23.15 -14.27
N PHE A 48 -12.39 21.81 -14.17
CA PHE A 48 -11.89 21.08 -13.01
C PHE A 48 -10.37 21.16 -12.88
N ASP A 49 -9.64 21.04 -13.99
CA ASP A 49 -8.17 21.15 -14.01
C ASP A 49 -7.69 22.52 -13.53
N GLU A 50 -8.35 23.59 -13.95
CA GLU A 50 -8.06 24.94 -13.44
C GLU A 50 -8.27 25.03 -11.92
N LEU A 51 -9.36 24.46 -11.41
CA LEU A 51 -9.62 24.44 -9.97
C LEU A 51 -8.57 23.60 -9.22
N LEU A 52 -8.13 22.49 -9.80
CA LEU A 52 -7.08 21.64 -9.26
C LEU A 52 -5.73 22.36 -9.12
N HIS A 53 -5.43 23.29 -10.05
CA HIS A 53 -4.21 24.09 -10.00
C HIS A 53 -4.31 25.26 -9.00
N ASP A 54 -5.48 25.81 -8.81
CA ASP A 54 -5.70 27.00 -7.95
C ASP A 54 -5.87 26.62 -6.47
N ALA A 55 -6.67 25.59 -6.19
CA ALA A 55 -6.99 25.19 -4.81
C ALA A 55 -5.82 24.47 -4.14
N PRO A 56 -5.49 24.78 -2.86
CA PRO A 56 -4.37 24.16 -2.17
C PRO A 56 -4.55 22.64 -1.97
N LEU A 57 -3.59 21.86 -2.44
CA LEU A 57 -3.54 20.41 -2.26
C LEU A 57 -2.79 20.03 -0.97
N LEU A 58 -3.15 18.90 -0.40
CA LEU A 58 -2.50 18.33 0.80
C LEU A 58 -1.17 17.70 0.43
N GLY A 59 -0.07 18.20 1.00
CA GLY A 59 1.29 17.75 0.66
C GLY A 59 1.63 16.32 1.09
N LEU A 60 1.05 15.85 2.19
CA LEU A 60 1.10 14.46 2.68
C LEU A 60 -0.23 14.13 3.35
N SER A 61 -0.79 12.98 3.05
CA SER A 61 -1.96 12.46 3.75
C SER A 61 -1.53 11.86 5.10
N LEU A 62 -1.36 12.73 6.09
CA LEU A 62 -0.88 12.38 7.43
C LEU A 62 -1.62 13.24 8.46
N ASP A 63 -2.27 12.59 9.42
CA ASP A 63 -2.86 13.28 10.57
C ASP A 63 -1.79 13.55 11.62
N LEU A 64 -1.28 14.78 11.64
CA LEU A 64 -0.24 15.23 12.58
C LEU A 64 -0.75 15.44 14.01
N THR A 65 -2.06 15.41 14.26
CA THR A 65 -2.61 15.51 15.61
C THR A 65 -2.40 14.22 16.41
N VAL A 66 -2.28 13.11 15.66
CA VAL A 66 -2.09 11.75 16.21
C VAL A 66 -0.83 11.05 15.66
N ALA A 67 0.02 11.77 14.92
CA ALA A 67 1.31 11.28 14.43
C ALA A 67 2.44 12.02 15.14
N THR A 68 3.04 11.37 16.13
CA THR A 68 4.14 11.91 16.92
C THR A 68 5.48 11.47 16.33
N THR A 69 6.41 12.40 16.11
CA THR A 69 7.78 12.13 15.59
C THR A 69 7.85 11.25 14.34
N SER A 70 6.84 11.36 13.45
CA SER A 70 6.70 10.52 12.25
C SER A 70 6.52 11.34 10.95
N PRO A 71 7.39 12.33 10.65
CA PRO A 71 7.13 13.33 9.60
C PRO A 71 7.31 12.82 8.16
N TYR A 72 7.85 11.63 7.98
CA TYR A 72 8.17 11.04 6.66
C TYR A 72 7.24 9.90 6.27
N CYS A 73 6.03 9.88 6.84
CA CYS A 73 5.01 8.87 6.56
C CYS A 73 3.91 9.46 5.67
N ASN A 74 3.18 8.62 4.94
CA ASN A 74 2.09 9.07 4.08
C ASN A 74 0.93 8.05 4.05
N HIS A 75 -0.31 8.51 3.86
CA HIS A 75 -1.52 7.71 4.02
C HIS A 75 -1.51 6.94 5.35
N ALA A 76 -1.26 7.66 6.44
CA ALA A 76 -1.02 7.03 7.72
C ALA A 76 -1.57 7.88 8.88
N GLY A 77 -1.96 7.23 9.99
CA GLY A 77 -2.49 7.89 11.17
C GLY A 77 -2.12 7.17 12.47
N ASN A 78 -2.25 7.86 13.62
CA ASN A 78 -1.93 7.27 14.94
C ASN A 78 -0.53 6.63 14.99
N LEU A 79 0.47 7.38 14.56
CA LEU A 79 1.86 6.93 14.50
C LEU A 79 2.70 7.53 15.63
N LYS A 80 3.67 6.75 16.11
CA LYS A 80 4.70 7.23 17.03
C LYS A 80 6.07 6.70 16.62
N ASP A 81 7.04 7.61 16.48
CA ASP A 81 8.43 7.28 16.12
C ASP A 81 8.58 6.41 14.86
N CYS A 82 7.72 6.65 13.86
CA CYS A 82 7.71 5.90 12.59
C CYS A 82 8.49 6.63 11.49
N TYR A 83 9.13 5.87 10.61
CA TYR A 83 9.94 6.42 9.52
C TYR A 83 9.71 5.69 8.21
N LEU A 84 9.25 6.40 7.17
CA LEU A 84 8.88 5.83 5.86
C LEU A 84 7.89 4.67 6.00
N VAL A 85 6.77 4.96 6.67
CA VAL A 85 5.60 4.08 6.72
C VAL A 85 4.53 4.63 5.79
N PHE A 86 4.01 3.75 4.94
CA PHE A 86 3.00 4.08 3.94
C PHE A 86 1.78 3.20 4.09
N ASN A 87 0.59 3.79 4.06
CA ASN A 87 -0.68 3.09 4.26
C ASN A 87 -0.68 2.26 5.55
N GLY A 88 -0.84 2.94 6.70
CA GLY A 88 -0.81 2.22 7.98
C GLY A 88 -1.21 3.06 9.17
N SER A 89 -1.77 2.43 10.18
CA SER A 89 -2.30 3.10 11.36
C SER A 89 -1.95 2.38 12.67
N TYR A 90 -1.92 3.15 13.77
CA TYR A 90 -1.65 2.63 15.12
C TYR A 90 -0.30 1.92 15.25
N ASN A 91 0.77 2.47 14.66
CA ASN A 91 2.10 1.88 14.71
C ASN A 91 3.06 2.68 15.59
N GLU A 92 3.99 1.98 16.26
CA GLU A 92 5.07 2.56 17.05
C GLU A 92 6.42 1.95 16.62
N ASN A 93 7.45 2.79 16.42
CA ASN A 93 8.79 2.37 15.98
C ASN A 93 8.77 1.52 14.68
N ALA A 94 7.89 1.82 13.74
CA ALA A 94 7.83 1.13 12.46
C ALA A 94 8.68 1.85 11.43
N MET A 95 9.48 1.09 10.67
CA MET A 95 10.40 1.66 9.68
C MET A 95 10.30 0.93 8.34
N TYR A 96 10.34 1.69 7.24
CA TYR A 96 10.42 1.16 5.86
C TYR A 96 9.35 0.10 5.55
N SER A 97 8.12 0.39 5.93
CA SER A 97 7.03 -0.57 5.89
C SER A 97 5.81 0.01 5.20
N PHE A 98 4.98 -0.83 4.58
CA PHE A 98 3.72 -0.40 4.01
C PHE A 98 2.58 -1.39 4.31
N ASP A 99 1.35 -0.87 4.37
CA ASP A 99 0.15 -1.63 4.72
C ASP A 99 0.33 -2.38 6.05
N VAL A 100 0.60 -1.61 7.11
CA VAL A 100 0.92 -2.13 8.44
C VAL A 100 0.06 -1.46 9.50
N ASP A 101 -0.65 -2.26 10.30
CA ASP A 101 -1.54 -1.74 11.33
C ASP A 101 -1.28 -2.40 12.69
N LYS A 102 -1.36 -1.57 13.75
CA LYS A 102 -1.20 -2.00 15.14
C LYS A 102 0.09 -2.79 15.40
N CYS A 103 1.18 -2.31 14.80
CA CYS A 103 2.48 -2.95 14.88
C CYS A 103 3.46 -2.12 15.73
N THR A 104 4.38 -2.80 16.41
CA THR A 104 5.40 -2.16 17.23
C THR A 104 6.77 -2.75 16.93
N ASP A 105 7.81 -1.90 16.85
CA ASP A 105 9.20 -2.33 16.59
C ASP A 105 9.32 -3.23 15.36
N ILE A 106 8.92 -2.73 14.20
CA ILE A 106 9.00 -3.46 12.93
C ILE A 106 9.92 -2.79 11.93
N LEU A 107 10.60 -3.59 11.13
CA LEU A 107 11.53 -3.13 10.10
C LEU A 107 11.37 -3.92 8.81
N ASP A 108 11.27 -3.23 7.67
CA ASP A 108 11.12 -3.87 6.34
C ASP A 108 9.94 -4.83 6.26
N CYS A 109 8.78 -4.43 6.72
CA CYS A 109 7.57 -5.25 6.73
C CYS A 109 6.51 -4.74 5.76
N ALA A 110 5.63 -5.63 5.30
CA ALA A 110 4.51 -5.28 4.44
C ALA A 110 3.29 -6.18 4.70
N LEU A 111 2.08 -5.61 4.66
CA LEU A 111 0.83 -6.34 4.89
C LEU A 111 0.88 -7.16 6.20
N ILE A 112 1.26 -6.51 7.29
CA ILE A 112 1.29 -7.14 8.61
C ILE A 112 0.40 -6.41 9.60
N LEU A 113 -0.23 -7.18 10.48
CA LEU A 113 -1.20 -6.67 11.44
C LEU A 113 -0.91 -7.21 12.84
N GLU A 114 -1.10 -6.35 13.87
CA GLU A 114 -1.00 -6.73 15.29
C GLU A 114 0.29 -7.52 15.63
N SER A 115 1.43 -7.08 15.07
CA SER A 115 2.70 -7.79 15.19
C SER A 115 3.77 -6.93 15.84
N ASN A 116 4.71 -7.56 16.56
CA ASN A 116 5.80 -6.84 17.18
C ASN A 116 7.17 -7.50 16.96
N LEU A 117 8.23 -6.70 16.99
CA LEU A 117 9.62 -7.13 16.83
C LEU A 117 9.83 -8.00 15.57
N CYS A 118 9.19 -7.60 14.45
CA CYS A 118 9.25 -8.35 13.19
C CYS A 118 10.18 -7.70 12.16
N TYR A 119 10.89 -8.51 11.42
CA TYR A 119 11.83 -8.10 10.38
C TYR A 119 11.59 -8.83 9.06
N ASP A 120 11.72 -8.12 7.92
CA ASP A 120 11.62 -8.67 6.56
C ASP A 120 10.39 -9.59 6.37
N SER A 121 9.24 -9.24 6.94
CA SER A 121 8.04 -10.08 6.92
C SER A 121 6.95 -9.52 6.02
N MET A 122 6.13 -10.40 5.46
CA MET A 122 5.04 -10.02 4.55
C MET A 122 3.85 -10.97 4.68
N HIS A 123 2.61 -10.43 4.62
CA HIS A 123 1.36 -11.16 4.82
C HIS A 123 1.38 -12.00 6.09
N SER A 124 1.49 -11.35 7.22
CA SER A 124 1.57 -12.07 8.49
C SER A 124 0.88 -11.32 9.62
N TYR A 125 0.23 -12.05 10.53
CA TYR A 125 -0.68 -11.47 11.51
C TYR A 125 -0.40 -12.01 12.91
N LYS A 126 -0.43 -11.12 13.92
CA LYS A 126 -0.29 -11.49 15.35
C LYS A 126 0.99 -12.29 15.66
N ASN A 127 2.10 -11.86 15.11
CA ASN A 127 3.39 -12.51 15.32
C ASN A 127 4.30 -11.67 16.22
N SER A 128 5.18 -12.35 16.93
CA SER A 128 6.13 -11.71 17.84
C SER A 128 7.54 -12.26 17.66
N ARG A 129 8.54 -11.38 17.58
CA ARG A 129 9.97 -11.72 17.44
C ARG A 129 10.27 -12.63 16.25
N CYS A 130 9.66 -12.33 15.11
CA CYS A 130 9.77 -13.14 13.90
C CYS A 130 10.52 -12.42 12.78
N ALA A 131 11.10 -13.21 11.85
CA ALA A 131 11.78 -12.68 10.67
C ALA A 131 11.52 -13.50 9.41
N GLY A 132 11.47 -12.85 8.24
CA GLY A 132 11.37 -13.55 6.96
C GLY A 132 10.06 -14.31 6.75
N LEU A 133 8.97 -13.90 7.39
CA LEU A 133 7.67 -14.56 7.25
C LEU A 133 7.03 -14.27 5.90
N ARG A 134 6.39 -15.25 5.29
CA ARG A 134 5.72 -15.16 3.98
C ARG A 134 4.38 -15.88 3.96
N SER A 135 3.42 -15.33 3.21
CA SER A 135 2.16 -16.01 2.89
C SER A 135 1.37 -16.49 4.11
N GLN A 136 0.78 -15.57 4.86
CA GLN A 136 -0.14 -15.83 5.97
C GLN A 136 0.45 -16.70 7.11
N VAL A 137 1.52 -16.21 7.72
CA VAL A 137 1.98 -16.74 9.01
C VAL A 137 1.24 -16.00 10.13
N THR A 138 0.61 -16.75 11.04
CA THR A 138 -0.26 -16.16 12.06
C THR A 138 0.00 -16.76 13.44
N ASN A 139 -0.13 -15.94 14.50
CA ASN A 139 0.01 -16.34 15.90
C ASN A 139 1.33 -17.09 16.21
N SER A 140 2.43 -16.63 15.64
CA SER A 140 3.72 -17.33 15.78
C SER A 140 4.74 -16.48 16.55
N ILE A 141 5.59 -17.13 17.31
CA ILE A 141 6.55 -16.51 18.21
C ILE A 141 7.94 -17.09 18.01
N ASP A 142 8.99 -16.26 18.03
CA ASP A 142 10.39 -16.70 17.89
C ASP A 142 10.65 -17.57 16.66
N CYS A 143 10.04 -17.20 15.53
CA CYS A 143 10.13 -17.94 14.28
C CYS A 143 10.89 -17.16 13.20
N ALA A 144 11.61 -17.89 12.34
CA ALA A 144 12.23 -17.27 11.18
C ALA A 144 12.02 -18.10 9.90
N PHE A 145 11.76 -17.41 8.78
CA PHE A 145 11.56 -18.01 7.46
C PHE A 145 10.44 -19.06 7.44
N LEU A 146 9.26 -18.67 7.92
CA LEU A 146 8.07 -19.51 7.80
C LEU A 146 7.19 -19.07 6.62
N LYS A 147 6.50 -20.04 6.03
CA LYS A 147 5.48 -19.85 5.00
C LYS A 147 4.21 -20.62 5.35
N ASP A 148 3.03 -20.04 5.14
CA ASP A 148 1.70 -20.67 5.30
C ASP A 148 1.57 -21.44 6.64
N SER A 149 1.95 -20.83 7.77
CA SER A 149 2.04 -21.48 9.07
C SER A 149 1.22 -20.80 10.15
N PHE A 150 0.70 -21.58 11.09
CA PHE A 150 -0.20 -21.07 12.12
C PHE A 150 0.18 -21.61 13.51
N ASN A 151 0.17 -20.71 14.53
CA ASN A 151 0.40 -21.05 15.93
C ASN A 151 1.70 -21.86 16.15
N CYS A 152 2.81 -21.30 15.67
CA CYS A 152 4.13 -21.91 15.74
C CYS A 152 5.02 -21.17 16.73
N ASN A 153 5.89 -21.93 17.40
CA ASN A 153 6.84 -21.35 18.34
C ASN A 153 8.23 -21.97 18.14
N HIS A 154 9.27 -21.15 18.06
CA HIS A 154 10.62 -21.62 17.78
C HIS A 154 10.68 -22.53 16.53
N CYS A 155 10.19 -22.05 15.39
CA CYS A 155 10.23 -22.79 14.13
C CYS A 155 11.07 -22.01 13.10
N PHE A 156 11.82 -22.73 12.28
CA PHE A 156 12.80 -22.18 11.37
C PHE A 156 12.71 -22.80 9.97
N ALA A 157 12.78 -21.99 8.91
CA ALA A 157 12.86 -22.39 7.51
C ALA A 157 11.83 -23.46 7.09
N SER A 158 10.59 -23.34 7.56
CA SER A 158 9.55 -24.36 7.42
C SER A 158 8.29 -23.83 6.75
N ALA A 159 7.45 -24.71 6.20
CA ALA A 159 6.17 -24.37 5.58
C ALA A 159 5.04 -25.28 6.09
N ASN A 160 3.79 -24.77 5.98
CA ASN A 160 2.56 -25.49 6.29
C ASN A 160 2.51 -26.09 7.71
N LEU A 161 3.17 -25.47 8.67
CA LEU A 161 3.13 -25.91 10.06
C LEU A 161 1.85 -25.43 10.77
N ARG A 162 1.27 -26.31 11.60
CA ARG A 162 0.11 -26.02 12.44
C ARG A 162 0.35 -26.49 13.86
N ASN A 163 0.29 -25.54 14.83
CA ASN A 163 0.48 -25.87 16.26
C ASN A 163 1.79 -26.63 16.53
N LYS A 164 2.92 -26.14 15.98
CA LYS A 164 4.22 -26.81 16.09
C LYS A 164 5.24 -25.96 16.85
N ASN A 165 6.10 -26.68 17.57
CA ASN A 165 7.21 -26.09 18.32
C ASN A 165 8.50 -26.81 17.97
N TYR A 166 9.61 -26.04 17.88
CA TYR A 166 10.95 -26.55 17.66
C TYR A 166 11.13 -27.37 16.36
N TYR A 167 10.68 -26.77 15.23
CA TYR A 167 10.86 -27.37 13.90
C TYR A 167 11.94 -26.61 13.12
N ILE A 168 12.81 -27.36 12.43
CA ILE A 168 13.79 -26.81 11.46
C ILE A 168 13.61 -27.57 10.14
N PHE A 169 13.38 -26.85 9.01
CA PHE A 169 13.09 -27.46 7.71
C PHE A 169 12.04 -28.57 7.78
N ASN A 170 10.92 -28.32 8.45
CA ASN A 170 9.82 -29.25 8.70
C ASN A 170 10.19 -30.51 9.50
N GLN A 171 11.36 -30.60 10.10
CA GLN A 171 11.76 -31.71 10.97
C GLN A 171 11.61 -31.33 12.45
N PRO A 172 11.03 -32.17 13.30
CA PRO A 172 10.88 -31.90 14.72
C PRO A 172 12.17 -32.11 15.49
N TYR A 173 12.41 -31.28 16.49
CA TYR A 173 13.54 -31.36 17.41
C TYR A 173 13.04 -31.30 18.85
N THR A 174 13.85 -31.81 19.81
CA THR A 174 13.64 -31.42 21.23
C THR A 174 14.08 -29.99 21.43
N LYS A 175 13.64 -29.38 22.51
CA LYS A 175 14.02 -27.96 22.84
C LYS A 175 15.54 -27.79 22.89
N GLU A 176 16.24 -28.74 23.50
CA GLU A 176 17.69 -28.71 23.67
C GLU A 176 18.41 -28.83 22.33
N LYS A 177 18.01 -29.81 21.52
CA LYS A 177 18.57 -29.97 20.17
C LYS A 177 18.25 -28.83 19.24
N TYR A 178 17.05 -28.24 19.32
CA TYR A 178 16.71 -27.06 18.56
C TYR A 178 17.64 -25.92 18.93
N ALA A 179 17.85 -25.66 20.22
CA ALA A 179 18.73 -24.59 20.70
C ALA A 179 20.20 -24.82 20.29
N GLU A 180 20.63 -26.03 20.07
CA GLU A 180 21.95 -26.37 19.54
C GLU A 180 22.02 -26.15 18.02
N GLU A 181 21.06 -26.72 17.27
CA GLU A 181 21.03 -26.67 15.81
C GLU A 181 20.83 -25.23 15.27
N ILE A 182 19.98 -24.43 15.91
CA ILE A 182 19.70 -23.08 15.45
C ILE A 182 20.93 -22.16 15.51
N LYS A 183 21.92 -22.44 16.38
CA LYS A 183 23.17 -21.70 16.46
C LYS A 183 24.03 -21.78 15.21
N LYS A 184 23.83 -22.81 14.38
CA LYS A 184 24.51 -22.95 13.09
C LYS A 184 24.10 -21.86 12.09
N TRP A 185 22.96 -21.23 12.30
CA TRP A 185 22.35 -20.24 11.43
C TRP A 185 22.50 -18.84 12.06
N ASP A 186 23.61 -18.20 11.80
CA ASP A 186 23.86 -16.85 12.33
C ASP A 186 23.19 -15.79 11.47
N LEU A 187 22.00 -15.37 11.88
CA LEU A 187 21.21 -14.34 11.16
C LEU A 187 21.80 -12.93 11.27
N GLY A 188 22.84 -12.72 12.08
CA GLY A 188 23.57 -11.46 12.15
C GLY A 188 24.57 -11.26 11.00
N SER A 189 24.96 -12.33 10.29
CA SER A 189 25.75 -12.29 9.07
C SER A 189 24.88 -12.11 7.84
N TYR A 190 25.23 -11.18 6.96
CA TYR A 190 24.53 -10.94 5.70
C TYR A 190 24.54 -12.17 4.79
N ARG A 191 25.69 -12.82 4.64
CA ARG A 191 25.81 -14.04 3.82
C ARG A 191 24.95 -15.16 4.37
N SER A 192 25.03 -15.44 5.67
CA SER A 192 24.22 -16.46 6.31
C SER A 192 22.73 -16.18 6.20
N TYR A 193 22.30 -14.91 6.40
CA TYR A 193 20.91 -14.52 6.23
C TYR A 193 20.39 -14.77 4.81
N GLN A 194 21.16 -14.39 3.77
CA GLN A 194 20.78 -14.62 2.38
C GLN A 194 20.79 -16.12 2.01
N GLU A 195 21.75 -16.86 2.52
CA GLU A 195 21.82 -18.31 2.32
C GLU A 195 20.59 -19.02 2.91
N VAL A 196 20.28 -18.73 4.18
CA VAL A 196 19.09 -19.30 4.84
C VAL A 196 17.81 -18.92 4.08
N LYS A 197 17.68 -17.65 3.68
CA LYS A 197 16.52 -17.21 2.91
C LYS A 197 16.34 -18.02 1.63
N LYS A 198 17.41 -18.22 0.87
CA LYS A 198 17.41 -19.03 -0.34
C LYS A 198 17.06 -20.50 -0.05
N LEU A 199 17.67 -21.10 0.96
CA LEU A 199 17.41 -22.49 1.34
C LEU A 199 15.96 -22.67 1.80
N ALA A 200 15.40 -21.73 2.55
CA ALA A 200 14.00 -21.75 2.98
C ALA A 200 13.04 -21.65 1.78
N GLU A 201 13.29 -20.73 0.85
CA GLU A 201 12.48 -20.56 -0.36
C GLU A 201 12.48 -21.84 -1.22
N GLU A 202 13.63 -22.48 -1.42
CA GLU A 202 13.72 -23.76 -2.11
C GLU A 202 13.04 -24.91 -1.33
N HIS A 203 13.15 -24.90 -0.01
CA HIS A 203 12.49 -25.91 0.83
C HIS A 203 10.97 -25.78 0.76
N TRP A 204 10.43 -24.55 0.76
CA TRP A 204 8.99 -24.30 0.69
C TRP A 204 8.34 -24.81 -0.62
N LYS A 205 9.09 -24.86 -1.72
CA LYS A 205 8.60 -25.41 -3.00
C LYS A 205 8.25 -26.90 -2.95
N LYS A 206 8.72 -27.62 -1.93
CA LYS A 206 8.39 -29.03 -1.71
C LYS A 206 6.99 -29.26 -1.12
N PHE A 207 6.33 -28.18 -0.72
CA PHE A 207 5.02 -28.22 -0.08
C PHE A 207 4.01 -27.41 -0.90
N PRO A 208 2.78 -27.94 -1.12
CA PRO A 208 1.76 -27.19 -1.80
C PRO A 208 1.37 -25.97 -0.97
N PRO A 209 1.42 -24.75 -1.52
CA PRO A 209 0.92 -23.57 -0.81
C PRO A 209 -0.62 -23.55 -0.80
N LYS A 210 -1.21 -22.77 0.12
CA LYS A 210 -2.65 -22.49 0.10
C LYS A 210 -3.01 -21.79 -1.20
N PRO A 211 -3.90 -22.35 -2.04
CA PRO A 211 -4.13 -21.87 -3.40
C PRO A 211 -4.70 -20.46 -3.48
N VAL A 212 -5.59 -20.12 -2.56
CA VAL A 212 -6.16 -18.78 -2.32
C VAL A 212 -6.31 -18.56 -0.82
N PHE A 213 -6.16 -17.34 -0.37
CA PHE A 213 -6.33 -16.99 1.04
C PHE A 213 -7.72 -16.42 1.25
N GLU A 214 -8.56 -17.19 1.90
CA GLU A 214 -9.92 -16.82 2.27
C GLU A 214 -10.30 -17.48 3.60
N GLU A 215 -11.10 -16.77 4.39
CA GLU A 215 -11.58 -17.25 5.68
C GLU A 215 -12.97 -16.65 5.97
N ASN A 216 -13.92 -17.50 6.37
CA ASN A 216 -15.31 -17.12 6.65
C ASN A 216 -15.95 -16.31 5.50
N THR A 217 -15.84 -16.86 4.27
CA THR A 217 -16.37 -16.21 3.07
C THR A 217 -17.54 -16.98 2.49
N VAL A 218 -18.52 -16.25 1.93
CA VAL A 218 -19.66 -16.82 1.21
C VAL A 218 -19.74 -16.20 -0.18
N ASN A 219 -19.70 -17.02 -1.23
CA ASN A 219 -19.83 -16.57 -2.62
C ASN A 219 -18.80 -15.48 -3.00
N CYS A 220 -17.54 -15.67 -2.60
CA CYS A 220 -16.45 -14.75 -2.89
C CYS A 220 -15.47 -15.32 -3.92
N THR A 221 -14.81 -14.43 -4.68
CA THR A 221 -13.67 -14.72 -5.54
C THR A 221 -12.60 -13.66 -5.34
N GLY A 222 -11.32 -14.06 -5.43
CA GLY A 222 -10.18 -13.20 -5.14
C GLY A 222 -9.16 -13.92 -4.26
N SER A 223 -8.35 -13.17 -3.54
CA SER A 223 -7.41 -13.71 -2.55
C SER A 223 -7.17 -12.71 -1.42
N HIS A 224 -6.87 -13.20 -0.21
CA HIS A 224 -6.85 -12.43 1.03
C HIS A 224 -8.20 -11.75 1.29
N VAL A 225 -9.26 -12.57 1.21
CA VAL A 225 -10.66 -12.16 1.45
C VAL A 225 -11.10 -12.79 2.77
N PHE A 226 -11.47 -11.96 3.74
CA PHE A 226 -11.79 -12.40 5.09
C PHE A 226 -13.19 -11.91 5.51
N GLN A 227 -13.98 -12.79 6.16
CA GLN A 227 -15.29 -12.45 6.74
C GLN A 227 -16.20 -11.66 5.79
N SER A 228 -16.26 -12.09 4.54
CA SER A 228 -16.90 -11.35 3.44
C SER A 228 -17.93 -12.19 2.70
N LYS A 229 -18.89 -11.51 2.05
CA LYS A 229 -20.00 -12.15 1.35
C LYS A 229 -20.27 -11.48 0.01
N ASN A 230 -20.58 -12.31 -1.02
CA ASN A 230 -20.93 -11.87 -2.38
C ASN A 230 -19.86 -10.95 -3.02
N CYS A 231 -18.57 -11.20 -2.77
CA CYS A 231 -17.49 -10.40 -3.31
C CYS A 231 -16.90 -11.03 -4.58
N LYS A 232 -16.71 -10.23 -5.64
CA LYS A 232 -16.19 -10.70 -6.92
C LYS A 232 -14.86 -10.02 -7.27
N GLU A 233 -13.82 -10.84 -7.47
CA GLU A 233 -12.48 -10.36 -7.84
C GLU A 233 -11.95 -9.29 -6.87
N CYS A 234 -12.08 -9.58 -5.56
CA CYS A 234 -11.61 -8.73 -4.48
C CYS A 234 -10.29 -9.25 -3.92
N PHE A 235 -9.37 -8.35 -3.60
CA PHE A 235 -8.05 -8.66 -3.07
C PHE A 235 -7.74 -7.81 -1.85
N GLU A 236 -7.16 -8.41 -0.80
CA GLU A 236 -6.82 -7.74 0.46
C GLU A 236 -8.02 -7.02 1.09
N VAL A 237 -9.13 -7.73 1.28
CA VAL A 237 -10.36 -7.17 1.84
C VAL A 237 -10.85 -7.96 3.04
N SER A 238 -11.44 -7.25 4.00
CA SER A 238 -12.12 -7.84 5.15
C SER A 238 -13.46 -7.16 5.40
N PHE A 239 -14.44 -7.93 5.91
CA PHE A 239 -15.79 -7.45 6.22
C PHE A 239 -16.49 -6.78 5.03
N ALA A 240 -16.25 -7.28 3.81
CA ALA A 240 -16.87 -6.76 2.60
C ALA A 240 -18.18 -7.51 2.25
N GLU A 241 -19.22 -6.78 1.85
CA GLU A 241 -20.50 -7.34 1.41
C GLU A 241 -20.94 -6.70 0.09
N ASP A 242 -21.39 -7.54 -0.87
CA ASP A 242 -21.88 -7.11 -2.18
C ASP A 242 -20.93 -6.19 -2.95
N CYS A 243 -19.64 -6.57 -2.95
CA CYS A 243 -18.56 -5.78 -3.52
C CYS A 243 -17.93 -6.42 -4.76
N LYS A 244 -17.32 -5.60 -5.64
CA LYS A 244 -16.64 -6.09 -6.84
C LYS A 244 -15.44 -5.22 -7.18
N TYR A 245 -14.34 -5.87 -7.57
CA TYR A 245 -13.08 -5.22 -7.97
C TYR A 245 -12.53 -4.28 -6.90
N ILE A 246 -12.67 -4.68 -5.64
CA ILE A 246 -12.05 -3.98 -4.52
C ILE A 246 -10.62 -4.47 -4.32
N PHE A 247 -9.74 -3.54 -4.08
CA PHE A 247 -8.34 -3.81 -3.93
C PHE A 247 -7.78 -3.02 -2.75
N SER A 248 -7.39 -3.74 -1.73
CA SER A 248 -6.94 -3.27 -0.41
C SER A 248 -7.93 -2.33 0.29
N THR A 249 -8.46 -2.80 1.41
CA THR A 249 -9.24 -1.97 2.34
C THR A 249 -8.63 -2.03 3.73
N SER A 250 -8.91 -1.02 4.54
CA SER A 250 -8.50 -1.01 5.94
C SER A 250 -9.01 -2.24 6.69
N HIS A 251 -8.11 -2.90 7.39
CA HIS A 251 -8.41 -4.14 8.08
C HIS A 251 -9.42 -3.94 9.23
N GLY A 252 -10.45 -4.80 9.25
CA GLY A 252 -11.41 -4.85 10.35
C GLY A 252 -12.59 -3.88 10.26
N PHE A 253 -12.76 -3.16 9.15
CA PHE A 253 -13.85 -2.24 8.93
C PHE A 253 -14.76 -2.67 7.78
N PRO A 254 -16.10 -2.50 7.88
CA PRO A 254 -17.01 -2.91 6.83
C PRO A 254 -16.92 -2.05 5.58
N VAL A 255 -17.07 -2.73 4.42
CA VAL A 255 -17.25 -2.11 3.10
C VAL A 255 -18.43 -2.77 2.42
N LYS A 256 -19.40 -1.98 1.95
CA LYS A 256 -20.65 -2.53 1.42
C LYS A 256 -21.11 -1.84 0.13
N ASP A 257 -21.67 -2.64 -0.80
CA ASP A 257 -22.22 -2.13 -2.06
C ASP A 257 -21.21 -1.25 -2.83
N CYS A 258 -19.94 -1.68 -2.88
CA CYS A 258 -18.85 -0.92 -3.49
C CYS A 258 -18.29 -1.61 -4.73
N TYR A 259 -17.88 -0.80 -5.71
CA TYR A 259 -17.41 -1.25 -7.00
C TYR A 259 -16.20 -0.42 -7.45
N ASP A 260 -15.09 -1.08 -7.82
CA ASP A 260 -13.84 -0.42 -8.25
C ASP A 260 -13.29 0.58 -7.22
N VAL A 261 -13.07 0.11 -5.99
CA VAL A 261 -12.46 0.89 -4.91
C VAL A 261 -11.05 0.39 -4.63
N SER A 262 -10.07 1.31 -4.63
CA SER A 262 -8.68 1.00 -4.33
C SER A 262 -8.20 1.80 -3.13
N PHE A 263 -7.72 1.11 -2.10
CA PHE A 263 -7.23 1.62 -0.82
C PHE A 263 -8.27 2.34 0.06
N TRP A 264 -8.03 2.25 1.36
CA TRP A 264 -8.75 2.78 2.50
C TRP A 264 -10.07 2.05 2.75
N GLY A 265 -11.26 2.53 2.50
CA GLY A 265 -12.53 1.79 2.63
C GLY A 265 -13.02 1.55 4.06
N GLU A 266 -12.61 2.34 5.06
CA GLU A 266 -13.11 2.27 6.42
C GLU A 266 -14.58 2.73 6.47
N ASN A 267 -15.51 1.82 6.87
CA ASN A 267 -16.95 2.08 6.93
C ASN A 267 -17.51 2.73 5.63
N LEU A 268 -17.09 2.23 4.48
CA LEU A 268 -17.46 2.78 3.18
C LEU A 268 -18.68 2.04 2.60
N SER A 269 -19.63 2.78 2.02
CA SER A 269 -20.76 2.17 1.35
C SER A 269 -21.18 2.87 0.07
N SER A 270 -21.82 2.11 -0.85
CA SER A 270 -22.43 2.62 -2.09
C SER A 270 -21.46 3.47 -2.93
N SER A 271 -20.24 3.01 -3.12
CA SER A 271 -19.19 3.77 -3.82
C SER A 271 -18.75 3.12 -5.11
N TYR A 272 -18.40 3.94 -6.11
CA TYR A 272 -18.11 3.50 -7.46
C TYR A 272 -16.94 4.28 -8.07
N GLU A 273 -15.97 3.56 -8.68
CA GLU A 273 -14.77 4.12 -9.30
C GLU A 273 -14.07 5.18 -8.44
N THR A 274 -13.41 4.74 -7.39
CA THR A 274 -12.78 5.64 -6.43
C THR A 274 -11.36 5.22 -6.11
N CYS A 275 -10.54 6.20 -5.76
CA CYS A 275 -9.17 6.01 -5.31
C CYS A 275 -8.97 6.67 -3.95
N VAL A 276 -8.53 5.90 -2.95
CA VAL A 276 -8.26 6.37 -1.58
C VAL A 276 -9.45 7.10 -0.95
N VAL A 277 -10.57 6.40 -0.80
CA VAL A 277 -11.79 6.92 -0.15
C VAL A 277 -12.21 6.06 1.04
N GLY A 278 -12.80 6.68 2.06
CA GLY A 278 -13.23 5.97 3.27
C GLY A 278 -13.58 6.90 4.43
N GLY A 279 -13.45 6.39 5.67
CA GLY A 279 -13.69 7.16 6.89
C GLY A 279 -15.16 7.53 7.09
N ASP A 280 -16.03 6.54 7.35
CA ASP A 280 -17.48 6.75 7.60
C ASP A 280 -18.18 7.50 6.45
N SER A 281 -17.92 7.08 5.20
CA SER A 281 -18.38 7.77 4.00
C SER A 281 -19.29 6.90 3.14
N SER A 282 -20.14 7.54 2.34
CA SER A 282 -21.07 6.82 1.45
C SER A 282 -21.42 7.59 0.18
N SER A 283 -21.82 6.85 -0.86
CA SER A 283 -22.24 7.41 -2.16
C SER A 283 -21.14 8.26 -2.81
N MET A 284 -19.90 7.74 -2.78
CA MET A 284 -18.73 8.34 -3.40
C MET A 284 -18.60 7.86 -4.84
N ARG A 285 -18.52 8.74 -5.82
CA ARG A 285 -18.40 8.37 -7.24
C ARG A 285 -17.30 9.20 -7.90
N PHE A 286 -16.38 8.55 -8.59
CA PHE A 286 -15.28 9.23 -9.31
C PHE A 286 -14.48 10.16 -8.40
N CYS A 287 -14.16 9.73 -7.18
CA CYS A 287 -13.47 10.53 -6.19
C CYS A 287 -12.05 10.05 -5.96
N ASP A 288 -11.16 11.00 -5.67
CA ASP A 288 -9.76 10.75 -5.34
C ASP A 288 -9.39 11.41 -4.01
N GLU A 289 -8.73 10.65 -3.10
CA GLU A 289 -8.29 11.09 -1.77
C GLU A 289 -9.38 11.81 -0.95
N SER A 290 -10.62 11.34 -1.03
CA SER A 290 -11.78 11.97 -0.42
C SER A 290 -12.42 11.08 0.64
N GLY A 291 -13.11 11.67 1.63
CA GLY A 291 -13.78 10.88 2.66
C GLY A 291 -13.87 11.61 4.00
N ILE A 292 -13.82 10.86 5.11
CA ILE A 292 -13.97 11.33 6.49
C ILE A 292 -15.32 12.03 6.70
N ASN A 293 -16.36 11.25 7.01
CA ASN A 293 -17.74 11.72 7.19
C ASN A 293 -18.29 12.47 5.97
N THR A 294 -18.11 11.90 4.79
CA THR A 294 -18.48 12.52 3.51
C THR A 294 -19.57 11.71 2.80
N ILE A 295 -20.63 12.36 2.34
CA ILE A 295 -21.80 11.70 1.77
C ILE A 295 -22.22 12.34 0.45
N ASP A 296 -22.48 11.52 -0.57
CA ASP A 296 -22.98 11.92 -1.89
C ASP A 296 -22.10 12.97 -2.56
N VAL A 297 -20.92 12.52 -3.00
CA VAL A 297 -19.93 13.36 -3.69
C VAL A 297 -19.47 12.70 -4.98
N GLU A 298 -19.25 13.55 -5.99
CA GLU A 298 -18.87 13.12 -7.34
C GLU A 298 -17.74 14.01 -7.90
N TYR A 299 -16.79 13.38 -8.57
CA TYR A 299 -15.66 14.09 -9.20
C TYR A 299 -14.92 15.02 -8.24
N CYS A 300 -14.73 14.57 -7.01
CA CYS A 300 -14.04 15.37 -6.00
C CYS A 300 -12.65 14.84 -5.69
N LYS A 301 -11.72 15.77 -5.43
CA LYS A 301 -10.40 15.48 -4.90
C LYS A 301 -10.20 16.17 -3.56
N LEU A 302 -9.76 15.38 -2.53
CA LEU A 302 -9.53 15.88 -1.17
C LEU A 302 -10.79 16.51 -0.52
N ALA A 303 -11.99 16.03 -0.87
CA ALA A 303 -13.24 16.47 -0.24
C ALA A 303 -13.42 15.76 1.11
N THR A 304 -13.61 16.50 2.19
CA THR A 304 -13.71 15.95 3.56
C THR A 304 -14.84 16.61 4.36
N GLY A 305 -15.61 15.78 5.09
CA GLY A 305 -16.60 16.25 6.06
C GLY A 305 -17.73 17.07 5.46
N GLY A 306 -18.39 16.57 4.43
CA GLY A 306 -19.47 17.29 3.78
C GLY A 306 -20.45 16.39 3.03
N SER A 307 -21.39 17.02 2.32
CA SER A 307 -22.36 16.26 1.51
C SER A 307 -22.79 17.03 0.28
N HIS A 308 -23.27 16.29 -0.74
CA HIS A 308 -23.75 16.89 -1.99
C HIS A 308 -22.70 17.82 -2.62
N GLN A 309 -21.57 17.24 -3.04
CA GLN A 309 -20.51 17.98 -3.69
C GLN A 309 -20.25 17.41 -5.09
N PHE A 310 -20.00 18.29 -6.05
CA PHE A 310 -19.75 17.94 -7.44
C PHE A 310 -18.57 18.75 -7.99
N GLY A 311 -17.51 18.08 -8.42
CA GLY A 311 -16.32 18.73 -9.00
C GLY A 311 -15.53 19.60 -8.02
N SER A 312 -15.49 19.26 -6.73
CA SER A 312 -14.81 20.08 -5.71
C SER A 312 -13.37 19.60 -5.47
N VAL A 313 -12.50 20.55 -5.16
CA VAL A 313 -11.09 20.30 -4.80
C VAL A 313 -10.81 20.85 -3.41
N SER A 314 -10.27 20.00 -2.52
CA SER A 314 -9.91 20.37 -1.14
C SER A 314 -11.04 20.99 -0.32
N ALA A 315 -12.30 20.70 -0.67
CA ALA A 315 -13.46 21.23 0.02
C ALA A 315 -13.64 20.57 1.39
N LYS A 316 -13.74 21.38 2.45
CA LYS A 316 -13.90 20.95 3.85
C LYS A 316 -15.25 21.37 4.39
N LYS A 317 -16.03 20.43 4.96
CA LYS A 317 -17.26 20.71 5.73
C LYS A 317 -18.27 21.58 4.98
N GLY A 318 -18.77 21.14 3.85
CA GLY A 318 -19.74 21.91 3.09
C GLY A 318 -20.88 21.07 2.54
N LYS A 319 -21.97 21.76 2.19
CA LYS A 319 -23.17 21.17 1.57
C LYS A 319 -23.51 21.92 0.28
N HIS A 320 -24.04 21.19 -0.71
CA HIS A 320 -24.54 21.72 -1.97
C HIS A 320 -23.47 22.57 -2.70
N ILE A 321 -22.34 21.93 -3.03
CA ILE A 321 -21.17 22.56 -3.58
C ILE A 321 -20.93 22.08 -5.01
N ILE A 322 -20.72 23.01 -5.94
CA ILE A 322 -20.22 22.74 -7.29
C ILE A 322 -19.02 23.63 -7.52
N PHE A 323 -17.88 23.06 -7.95
CA PHE A 323 -16.61 23.78 -8.17
C PHE A 323 -16.26 24.74 -7.03
N ASN A 324 -16.24 24.23 -5.80
CA ASN A 324 -16.00 24.97 -4.56
C ASN A 324 -16.94 26.16 -4.31
N LYS A 325 -18.02 26.33 -5.07
CA LYS A 325 -19.05 27.34 -4.84
C LYS A 325 -20.28 26.74 -4.17
N ARG A 326 -20.83 27.40 -3.16
CA ARG A 326 -22.03 26.97 -2.44
C ARG A 326 -23.30 27.43 -3.16
N TYR A 327 -24.31 26.56 -3.16
CA TYR A 327 -25.61 26.80 -3.75
C TYR A 327 -26.73 26.47 -2.76
N GLY A 328 -27.94 26.96 -3.04
CA GLY A 328 -29.15 26.46 -2.38
C GLY A 328 -29.41 24.98 -2.80
N GLU A 329 -30.16 24.24 -2.00
CA GLU A 329 -30.42 22.80 -2.26
C GLU A 329 -31.06 22.56 -3.63
N GLU A 330 -32.15 23.28 -3.93
CA GLU A 330 -32.87 23.15 -5.21
C GLU A 330 -32.00 23.58 -6.40
N GLU A 331 -31.25 24.67 -6.23
CA GLU A 331 -30.31 25.18 -7.23
C GLU A 331 -29.20 24.17 -7.52
N TYR A 332 -28.62 23.57 -6.46
CA TYR A 332 -27.60 22.52 -6.58
C TYR A 332 -28.11 21.35 -7.42
N HIS A 333 -29.27 20.80 -7.09
CA HIS A 333 -29.80 19.64 -7.81
C HIS A 333 -30.11 19.96 -9.27
N THR A 334 -30.67 21.15 -9.53
CA THR A 334 -30.97 21.62 -10.88
C THR A 334 -29.67 21.84 -11.69
N LEU A 335 -28.69 22.51 -11.11
CA LEU A 335 -27.43 22.81 -11.80
C LEU A 335 -26.62 21.54 -12.04
N ARG A 336 -26.54 20.62 -11.04
CA ARG A 336 -25.89 19.32 -11.19
C ARG A 336 -26.47 18.52 -12.36
N ALA A 337 -27.81 18.43 -12.48
CA ALA A 337 -28.45 17.74 -13.58
C ALA A 337 -28.05 18.33 -14.95
N LYS A 338 -28.07 19.66 -15.07
CA LYS A 338 -27.64 20.36 -16.29
C LYS A 338 -26.16 20.13 -16.63
N ILE A 339 -25.29 20.08 -15.62
CA ILE A 339 -23.87 19.80 -15.83
C ILE A 339 -23.67 18.37 -16.35
N ILE A 340 -24.41 17.39 -15.83
CA ILE A 340 -24.35 16.00 -16.32
C ILE A 340 -24.79 15.93 -17.79
N GLU A 341 -25.87 16.60 -18.16
CA GLU A 341 -26.29 16.69 -19.56
C GLU A 341 -25.22 17.34 -20.42
N HIS A 342 -24.60 18.39 -19.92
CA HIS A 342 -23.51 19.12 -20.60
C HIS A 342 -22.25 18.24 -20.77
N MET A 343 -21.83 17.48 -19.74
CA MET A 343 -20.71 16.55 -19.85
C MET A 343 -20.93 15.48 -20.93
N ASN A 344 -22.18 15.09 -21.15
CA ASN A 344 -22.54 14.13 -22.18
C ASN A 344 -22.62 14.75 -23.59
N SER A 345 -23.03 16.01 -23.69
CA SER A 345 -23.16 16.72 -24.98
C SER A 345 -21.88 17.43 -25.42
N MET A 346 -21.03 17.87 -24.48
CA MET A 346 -19.72 18.47 -24.68
C MET A 346 -18.65 17.73 -23.85
N PRO A 347 -18.28 16.49 -24.24
CA PRO A 347 -17.29 15.74 -23.51
C PRO A 347 -15.91 16.40 -23.56
N TYR A 348 -15.10 16.16 -22.52
CA TYR A 348 -13.68 16.45 -22.60
C TYR A 348 -13.00 15.46 -23.55
N VAL A 349 -12.13 15.97 -24.43
CA VAL A 349 -11.38 15.15 -25.37
C VAL A 349 -9.89 15.32 -25.07
N ASP A 350 -9.22 14.23 -24.72
CA ASP A 350 -7.77 14.26 -24.48
C ASP A 350 -6.95 14.37 -25.76
N THR A 351 -5.65 14.57 -25.64
CA THR A 351 -4.72 14.68 -26.79
C THR A 351 -4.68 13.48 -27.71
N ARG A 352 -5.26 12.35 -27.31
CA ARG A 352 -5.37 11.10 -28.06
C ARG A 352 -6.74 10.91 -28.70
N GLY A 353 -7.64 11.85 -28.53
CA GLY A 353 -9.01 11.78 -29.03
C GLY A 353 -9.93 10.88 -28.21
N ARG A 354 -9.58 10.54 -26.96
CA ARG A 354 -10.50 9.84 -26.04
C ARG A 354 -11.47 10.86 -25.47
N GLU A 355 -12.74 10.54 -25.55
CA GLU A 355 -13.81 11.32 -24.96
C GLU A 355 -14.08 10.87 -23.53
N TYR A 356 -14.29 11.83 -22.65
CA TYR A 356 -14.67 11.61 -21.25
C TYR A 356 -16.01 12.27 -20.97
N ARG A 357 -17.00 11.43 -20.69
CA ARG A 357 -18.39 11.80 -20.38
C ARG A 357 -18.68 11.61 -18.90
N TYR A 358 -19.85 11.98 -18.45
CA TYR A 358 -20.30 11.60 -17.12
C TYR A 358 -20.38 10.08 -17.00
N GLY A 359 -19.83 9.55 -15.91
CA GLY A 359 -19.75 8.10 -15.68
C GLY A 359 -18.37 7.50 -15.87
N GLU A 360 -17.38 8.29 -16.33
CA GLU A 360 -15.99 7.87 -16.48
C GLU A 360 -15.10 8.58 -15.45
N PHE A 361 -14.09 7.88 -14.94
CA PHE A 361 -13.11 8.47 -14.01
C PHE A 361 -12.34 9.63 -14.63
N PHE A 362 -11.53 10.32 -13.83
CA PHE A 362 -10.74 11.47 -14.29
C PHE A 362 -9.86 11.16 -15.50
N PRO A 363 -9.77 12.05 -16.49
CA PRO A 363 -8.78 11.94 -17.56
C PRO A 363 -7.36 11.83 -16.99
N VAL A 364 -6.57 10.90 -17.54
CA VAL A 364 -5.18 10.70 -17.11
C VAL A 364 -4.33 11.98 -17.23
N ALA A 365 -4.67 12.84 -18.18
CA ALA A 365 -3.99 14.13 -18.36
C ALA A 365 -4.06 15.04 -17.12
N LEU A 366 -5.11 14.90 -16.30
CA LEU A 366 -5.31 15.67 -15.08
C LEU A 366 -4.54 15.11 -13.87
N SER A 367 -3.91 13.93 -13.99
CA SER A 367 -3.09 13.41 -12.89
C SER A 367 -2.00 14.42 -12.51
N PRO A 368 -1.80 14.74 -11.23
CA PRO A 368 -0.70 15.61 -10.82
C PRO A 368 0.67 14.96 -10.99
N PHE A 369 0.73 13.66 -11.24
CA PHE A 369 1.96 12.88 -11.33
C PHE A 369 2.21 12.37 -12.74
N ALA A 370 3.47 12.26 -13.12
CA ALA A 370 3.87 11.52 -14.29
C ALA A 370 3.73 10.00 -14.04
N TYR A 371 3.60 9.20 -15.09
CA TYR A 371 3.43 7.75 -14.99
C TYR A 371 4.45 7.08 -14.08
N ASN A 372 5.73 7.41 -14.25
CA ASN A 372 6.84 6.86 -13.46
C ASN A 372 7.01 7.47 -12.07
N GLU A 373 6.16 8.41 -11.66
CA GLU A 373 6.06 8.91 -10.28
C GLU A 373 4.96 8.22 -9.48
N THR A 374 4.20 7.30 -10.10
CA THR A 374 3.06 6.61 -9.51
C THR A 374 3.38 5.13 -9.24
N ILE A 375 2.43 4.40 -8.68
CA ILE A 375 2.50 2.93 -8.53
C ILE A 375 2.15 2.19 -9.83
N ALA A 376 1.67 2.89 -10.86
CA ALA A 376 1.24 2.27 -12.13
C ALA A 376 2.32 1.39 -12.80
N PRO A 377 3.62 1.74 -12.80
CA PRO A 377 4.67 0.87 -13.37
C PRO A 377 4.74 -0.53 -12.76
N SER A 378 4.37 -0.70 -11.49
CA SER A 378 4.35 -2.02 -10.84
C SER A 378 3.20 -2.89 -11.34
N PHE A 379 2.07 -2.28 -11.71
CA PHE A 379 0.90 -2.99 -12.25
C PHE A 379 0.95 -3.18 -13.77
N PHE A 380 1.37 -2.15 -14.48
CA PHE A 380 1.36 -2.05 -15.94
C PHE A 380 2.72 -1.53 -16.42
N PRO A 381 3.78 -2.36 -16.38
CA PRO A 381 5.14 -1.89 -16.68
C PRO A 381 5.26 -1.40 -18.13
N LEU A 382 5.57 -0.13 -18.32
CA LEU A 382 5.85 0.51 -19.60
C LEU A 382 7.22 1.22 -19.52
N GLN A 383 7.95 1.16 -20.63
CA GLN A 383 9.13 1.98 -20.80
C GLN A 383 8.74 3.42 -21.21
N LYS A 384 9.68 4.37 -21.15
CA LYS A 384 9.44 5.78 -21.47
C LYS A 384 8.70 5.96 -22.80
N ASP A 385 9.25 5.39 -23.87
CA ASP A 385 8.70 5.53 -25.22
C ASP A 385 7.28 4.95 -25.34
N GLU A 386 7.00 3.84 -24.63
CA GLU A 386 5.68 3.22 -24.58
C GLU A 386 4.69 4.07 -23.79
N SER A 387 5.15 4.63 -22.66
CA SER A 387 4.37 5.53 -21.83
C SER A 387 3.97 6.79 -22.60
N GLU A 388 4.92 7.45 -23.28
CA GLU A 388 4.68 8.65 -24.08
C GLU A 388 3.75 8.35 -25.28
N LYS A 389 3.93 7.23 -25.98
CA LYS A 389 2.99 6.76 -27.02
C LYS A 389 1.60 6.49 -26.47
N ALA A 390 1.50 6.05 -25.22
CA ALA A 390 0.25 5.89 -24.50
C ALA A 390 -0.37 7.21 -24.03
N GLY A 391 0.26 8.36 -24.29
CA GLY A 391 -0.19 9.70 -23.86
C GLY A 391 -0.04 9.92 -22.36
N LEU A 392 0.85 9.17 -21.72
CA LEU A 392 1.17 9.32 -20.29
C LEU A 392 2.42 10.20 -20.15
N ARG A 393 2.40 11.11 -19.21
CA ARG A 393 3.57 11.95 -18.91
C ARG A 393 4.68 11.11 -18.31
N TRP A 394 5.91 11.39 -18.69
CA TRP A 394 7.11 10.79 -18.10
C TRP A 394 7.99 11.87 -17.48
N LYS A 395 8.41 11.66 -16.24
CA LYS A 395 9.34 12.56 -15.57
C LYS A 395 10.76 12.06 -15.78
N GLU A 396 11.61 12.93 -16.32
CA GLU A 396 13.03 12.67 -16.39
C GLU A 396 13.64 12.60 -14.99
N GLU A 397 14.60 11.70 -14.80
CA GLU A 397 15.31 11.65 -13.52
C GLU A 397 15.97 13.00 -13.24
N ASP A 398 15.66 13.57 -12.08
CA ASP A 398 16.34 14.74 -11.60
C ASP A 398 17.84 14.45 -11.50
N LYS A 399 18.63 15.16 -12.30
CA LYS A 399 20.10 15.16 -12.19
C LYS A 399 20.58 15.89 -10.94
N GLY A 400 19.69 16.15 -9.97
CA GLY A 400 19.93 16.83 -8.71
C GLY A 400 21.13 16.23 -7.96
N GLN A 401 21.62 16.95 -6.95
CA GLN A 401 22.83 16.61 -6.19
C GLN A 401 22.86 15.13 -5.83
N LYS A 402 23.55 14.33 -6.64
CA LYS A 402 23.90 12.96 -6.28
C LYS A 402 24.83 13.08 -5.09
N HIS A 403 24.34 12.73 -3.92
CA HIS A 403 25.23 12.60 -2.77
C HIS A 403 26.36 11.65 -3.15
N THR A 404 27.59 12.12 -3.01
CA THR A 404 28.77 11.29 -3.31
C THR A 404 28.75 10.09 -2.37
N VAL A 405 28.66 8.90 -2.94
CA VAL A 405 28.74 7.64 -2.20
C VAL A 405 30.12 7.56 -1.54
N THR A 406 30.16 7.33 -0.23
CA THR A 406 31.42 7.21 0.54
C THR A 406 31.83 5.76 0.76
N ILE A 407 30.85 4.83 0.73
CA ILE A 407 31.09 3.39 0.85
C ILE A 407 30.11 2.61 -0.03
N ASP A 408 30.59 1.61 -0.77
CA ASP A 408 29.70 0.67 -1.48
C ASP A 408 29.04 -0.29 -0.47
N ALA A 409 27.76 -0.57 -0.64
CA ALA A 409 27.08 -1.50 0.27
C ALA A 409 27.71 -2.91 0.27
N ARG A 410 28.41 -3.31 -0.79
CA ARG A 410 29.14 -4.58 -0.86
C ARG A 410 30.34 -4.65 0.09
N ASP A 411 30.90 -3.49 0.45
CA ASP A 411 32.06 -3.36 1.35
C ASP A 411 31.67 -3.21 2.83
N LEU A 412 30.36 -3.19 3.13
CA LEU A 412 29.89 -3.15 4.51
C LEU A 412 30.26 -4.44 5.26
N PRO A 413 30.49 -4.37 6.58
CA PRO A 413 30.74 -5.56 7.41
C PRO A 413 29.70 -6.65 7.17
N ASP A 414 30.13 -7.88 7.06
CA ASP A 414 29.22 -9.02 6.87
C ASP A 414 28.35 -9.24 8.10
N HIS A 415 28.94 -9.12 9.30
CA HIS A 415 28.21 -9.33 10.54
C HIS A 415 27.89 -8.01 11.25
N ILE A 416 26.68 -7.88 11.78
CA ILE A 416 26.22 -6.68 12.51
C ILE A 416 27.10 -6.31 13.71
N LYS A 417 27.75 -7.28 14.35
CA LYS A 417 28.68 -7.04 15.47
C LYS A 417 29.89 -6.23 15.07
N ASP A 418 30.31 -6.29 13.81
CA ASP A 418 31.46 -5.60 13.27
C ASP A 418 31.09 -4.18 12.77
N ALA A 419 29.80 -3.85 12.77
CA ALA A 419 29.31 -2.54 12.39
C ALA A 419 29.55 -1.52 13.51
N SER A 420 30.41 -0.52 13.26
CA SER A 420 30.59 0.61 14.17
C SER A 420 29.55 1.72 13.95
N ASP A 421 29.43 2.66 14.89
CA ASP A 421 28.54 3.82 14.75
C ASP A 421 28.96 4.78 13.63
N SER A 422 30.21 4.65 13.12
CA SER A 422 30.67 5.44 11.99
C SER A 422 29.82 5.24 10.73
N ILE A 423 29.17 4.08 10.59
CA ILE A 423 28.31 3.77 9.45
C ILE A 423 27.15 4.78 9.26
N MET A 424 26.68 5.42 10.35
CA MET A 424 25.65 6.46 10.28
C MET A 424 26.15 7.76 9.62
N ARG A 425 27.46 7.94 9.48
CA ARG A 425 28.07 9.10 8.79
C ARG A 425 28.28 8.83 7.31
N GLU A 426 28.32 7.57 6.91
CA GLU A 426 28.56 7.14 5.54
C GLU A 426 27.33 7.39 4.65
N ILE A 427 27.60 7.66 3.37
CA ILE A 427 26.63 7.62 2.30
C ILE A 427 26.84 6.30 1.57
N ILE A 428 25.95 5.35 1.84
CA ILE A 428 26.05 3.96 1.38
C ILE A 428 25.49 3.85 -0.03
N GLY A 429 26.24 3.30 -0.97
CA GLY A 429 25.78 3.04 -2.35
C GLY A 429 24.87 1.82 -2.41
N CYS A 430 23.62 1.99 -2.83
CA CYS A 430 22.66 0.90 -2.97
C CYS A 430 23.09 -0.10 -4.04
N THR A 431 23.09 -1.40 -3.74
CA THR A 431 23.47 -2.46 -4.70
C THR A 431 22.49 -2.63 -5.85
N GLU A 432 21.27 -2.08 -5.74
CA GLU A 432 20.22 -2.22 -6.77
C GLU A 432 20.13 -1.00 -7.68
N CYS A 433 19.95 0.20 -7.12
CA CYS A 433 19.76 1.42 -7.92
C CYS A 433 20.99 2.34 -7.97
N GLY A 434 22.07 2.02 -7.27
CA GLY A 434 23.29 2.83 -7.21
C GLY A 434 23.15 4.16 -6.45
N LYS A 435 21.96 4.56 -6.01
CA LYS A 435 21.72 5.81 -5.27
C LYS A 435 22.29 5.72 -3.84
N GLY A 436 22.81 6.83 -3.34
CA GLY A 436 23.32 6.93 -1.98
C GLY A 436 22.18 6.96 -0.94
N PHE A 437 22.34 6.25 0.17
CA PHE A 437 21.44 6.32 1.32
C PHE A 437 22.22 6.37 2.65
N LYS A 438 21.57 6.81 3.69
CA LYS A 438 22.10 6.82 5.06
C LYS A 438 21.34 5.88 5.95
N MET A 439 22.05 5.29 6.89
CA MET A 439 21.44 4.52 7.98
C MET A 439 20.97 5.48 9.08
N ILE A 440 19.74 5.31 9.55
CA ILE A 440 19.24 6.07 10.70
C ILE A 440 19.55 5.36 12.02
N PRO A 441 19.69 6.10 13.15
CA PRO A 441 20.03 5.51 14.46
C PRO A 441 19.05 4.42 14.90
N ALA A 442 17.73 4.61 14.67
CA ALA A 442 16.71 3.66 15.04
C ALA A 442 16.86 2.31 14.29
N GLU A 443 17.17 2.35 12.98
CA GLU A 443 17.43 1.16 12.18
C GLU A 443 18.65 0.39 12.69
N LEU A 444 19.79 1.07 12.91
CA LEU A 444 21.01 0.43 13.42
C LEU A 444 20.78 -0.21 14.79
N LYS A 445 20.06 0.49 15.68
CA LYS A 445 19.68 -0.03 16.99
C LYS A 445 18.87 -1.32 16.87
N PHE A 446 17.79 -1.31 16.07
CA PHE A 446 16.94 -2.48 15.84
C PHE A 446 17.75 -3.68 15.31
N LEU A 447 18.59 -3.47 14.30
CA LEU A 447 19.41 -4.53 13.70
C LEU A 447 20.38 -5.14 14.71
N ARG A 448 21.03 -4.33 15.55
CA ARG A 448 21.93 -4.81 16.61
C ARG A 448 21.20 -5.60 17.70
N GLU A 449 20.10 -5.06 18.22
CA GLU A 449 19.33 -5.70 19.30
C GLU A 449 18.72 -7.04 18.84
N ARG A 450 18.36 -7.12 17.56
CA ARG A 450 17.74 -8.30 16.97
C ARG A 450 18.73 -9.24 16.25
N ASN A 451 20.02 -8.89 16.23
CA ASN A 451 21.08 -9.63 15.53
C ASN A 451 20.74 -9.89 14.05
N PHE A 452 20.39 -8.82 13.30
CA PHE A 452 20.20 -8.87 11.85
C PHE A 452 21.28 -8.05 11.13
N PRO A 453 21.66 -8.42 9.87
CA PRO A 453 22.77 -7.79 9.16
C PRO A 453 22.40 -6.39 8.63
N LEU A 454 23.41 -5.60 8.33
CA LEU A 454 23.22 -4.33 7.64
C LEU A 454 22.61 -4.55 6.24
N PRO A 455 21.62 -3.75 5.83
CA PRO A 455 21.03 -3.85 4.50
C PRO A 455 22.02 -3.40 3.41
N ARG A 456 21.92 -4.03 2.23
CA ARG A 456 22.71 -3.68 1.04
C ARG A 456 21.91 -2.83 0.03
N LYS A 457 20.63 -2.67 0.24
CA LYS A 457 19.71 -1.89 -0.59
C LYS A 457 19.18 -0.69 0.18
N CYS A 458 18.95 0.41 -0.53
CA CYS A 458 18.33 1.58 0.09
C CYS A 458 16.89 1.30 0.54
N PRO A 459 16.33 2.09 1.47
CA PRO A 459 14.96 1.91 1.96
C PRO A 459 13.91 1.84 0.83
N PHE A 460 14.03 2.70 -0.17
CA PHE A 460 13.07 2.71 -1.29
C PHE A 460 13.12 1.44 -2.14
N CYS A 461 14.31 0.90 -2.44
CA CYS A 461 14.41 -0.39 -3.14
C CYS A 461 13.85 -1.53 -2.30
N ARG A 462 14.05 -1.52 -0.97
CA ARG A 462 13.50 -2.55 -0.06
C ARG A 462 11.97 -2.50 -0.03
N ILE A 463 11.38 -1.31 0.06
CA ILE A 463 9.92 -1.12 0.01
C ILE A 463 9.38 -1.52 -1.37
N GLN A 464 10.00 -1.04 -2.46
CA GLN A 464 9.58 -1.33 -3.83
C GLN A 464 9.59 -2.83 -4.13
N ASN A 465 10.63 -3.56 -3.71
CA ASN A 465 10.71 -5.00 -3.91
C ASN A 465 9.56 -5.76 -3.23
N LYS A 466 9.12 -5.33 -2.05
CA LYS A 466 7.95 -5.91 -1.38
C LYS A 466 6.65 -5.51 -2.06
N PHE A 467 6.55 -4.27 -2.50
CA PHE A 467 5.39 -3.78 -3.25
C PHE A 467 5.22 -4.57 -4.56
N ASP A 468 6.28 -4.75 -5.33
CA ASP A 468 6.24 -5.53 -6.58
C ASP A 468 5.89 -7.00 -6.32
N GLN A 469 6.38 -7.58 -5.22
CA GLN A 469 6.00 -8.92 -4.81
C GLN A 469 4.51 -8.99 -4.44
N TRP A 470 3.97 -7.98 -3.80
CA TRP A 470 2.56 -7.89 -3.47
C TRP A 470 1.70 -7.76 -4.74
N VAL A 471 2.04 -6.87 -5.65
CA VAL A 471 1.33 -6.69 -6.93
C VAL A 471 1.24 -8.01 -7.71
N LYS A 472 2.32 -8.80 -7.75
CA LYS A 472 2.31 -10.13 -8.37
C LYS A 472 1.28 -11.08 -7.75
N ASN A 473 0.94 -10.89 -6.48
CA ASN A 473 -0.05 -11.71 -5.78
C ASN A 473 -1.51 -11.29 -6.06
N LEU A 474 -1.72 -10.11 -6.68
CA LEU A 474 -3.04 -9.57 -6.99
C LEU A 474 -3.58 -10.07 -8.35
N ARG A 475 -3.33 -11.34 -8.64
CA ARG A 475 -3.80 -12.00 -9.85
C ARG A 475 -4.31 -13.40 -9.53
N LEU A 476 -5.21 -13.88 -10.34
CA LEU A 476 -5.63 -15.27 -10.33
C LEU A 476 -5.45 -15.85 -11.74
N ILE A 477 -4.56 -16.82 -11.85
CA ILE A 477 -4.26 -17.54 -13.09
C ILE A 477 -4.83 -18.98 -13.04
N PRO A 478 -5.25 -19.56 -14.16
CA PRO A 478 -5.75 -20.93 -14.19
C PRO A 478 -4.59 -21.92 -13.95
N ARG A 479 -4.83 -22.91 -13.11
CA ARG A 479 -3.95 -24.05 -12.84
C ARG A 479 -4.78 -25.31 -12.69
N VAL A 480 -4.14 -26.46 -12.81
CA VAL A 480 -4.74 -27.78 -12.60
C VAL A 480 -4.25 -28.36 -11.27
N CYS A 481 -5.14 -28.95 -10.51
CA CYS A 481 -4.81 -29.59 -9.24
C CYS A 481 -4.01 -30.88 -9.45
N ASP A 482 -2.81 -30.97 -8.88
CA ASP A 482 -1.93 -32.14 -9.04
C ASP A 482 -2.50 -33.43 -8.41
N LYS A 483 -3.49 -33.33 -7.51
CA LYS A 483 -4.13 -34.50 -6.90
C LYS A 483 -5.37 -34.99 -7.66
N CYS A 484 -6.29 -34.09 -7.99
CA CYS A 484 -7.60 -34.49 -8.53
C CYS A 484 -7.87 -34.07 -9.97
N GLY A 485 -6.93 -33.36 -10.63
CA GLY A 485 -7.07 -32.91 -12.01
C GLY A 485 -8.08 -31.79 -12.24
N LYS A 486 -8.68 -31.22 -11.18
CA LYS A 486 -9.66 -30.13 -11.29
C LYS A 486 -8.97 -28.82 -11.68
N GLU A 487 -9.50 -28.11 -12.65
CA GLU A 487 -9.10 -26.72 -12.94
C GLU A 487 -9.58 -25.77 -11.85
N PHE A 488 -8.72 -24.82 -11.46
CA PHE A 488 -9.02 -23.77 -10.51
C PHE A 488 -8.12 -22.55 -10.75
N LYS A 489 -8.40 -21.43 -10.06
CA LYS A 489 -7.59 -20.23 -10.14
C LYS A 489 -6.75 -20.04 -8.88
N THR A 490 -5.50 -19.59 -9.04
CA THR A 490 -4.56 -19.29 -7.95
C THR A 490 -3.61 -18.17 -8.36
N LYS A 491 -2.93 -17.55 -7.40
CA LYS A 491 -1.89 -16.54 -7.67
C LYS A 491 -0.56 -17.14 -8.14
N TYR A 492 -0.32 -18.42 -7.90
CA TYR A 492 0.97 -19.07 -8.08
C TYR A 492 1.21 -19.58 -9.51
N THR A 493 2.35 -19.21 -10.09
CA THR A 493 2.88 -19.83 -11.31
C THR A 493 3.42 -21.23 -11.02
N GLU A 494 3.80 -21.97 -12.07
CA GLU A 494 4.44 -23.29 -11.94
C GLU A 494 5.81 -23.19 -11.24
N GLU A 495 6.55 -22.14 -11.50
CA GLU A 495 7.85 -21.90 -10.88
C GLU A 495 7.73 -21.57 -9.37
N GLU A 496 6.74 -20.78 -8.99
CA GLU A 496 6.47 -20.37 -7.61
C GLU A 496 5.91 -21.52 -6.76
N ALA A 497 5.09 -22.39 -7.37
CA ALA A 497 4.49 -23.56 -6.75
C ALA A 497 4.49 -24.75 -7.71
N PRO A 498 5.59 -25.52 -7.78
CA PRO A 498 5.66 -26.72 -8.60
C PRO A 498 4.59 -27.75 -8.24
N ILE A 499 4.20 -27.80 -6.97
CA ILE A 499 3.10 -28.63 -6.46
C ILE A 499 1.98 -27.70 -6.05
N ILE A 500 0.79 -27.87 -6.63
CA ILE A 500 -0.39 -27.06 -6.33
C ILE A 500 -1.65 -27.90 -6.17
N LEU A 501 -2.41 -27.65 -5.12
CA LEU A 501 -3.65 -28.36 -4.83
C LEU A 501 -4.83 -27.37 -4.90
N CYS A 502 -5.98 -27.83 -5.39
CA CYS A 502 -7.21 -27.06 -5.24
C CYS A 502 -7.59 -26.95 -3.76
N LYS A 503 -8.47 -26.01 -3.41
CA LYS A 503 -8.89 -25.76 -2.02
C LYS A 503 -9.30 -27.03 -1.27
N GLN A 504 -10.10 -27.89 -1.89
CA GLN A 504 -10.57 -29.13 -1.29
C GLN A 504 -9.43 -30.12 -1.01
N CYS A 505 -8.57 -30.34 -1.99
CA CYS A 505 -7.42 -31.25 -1.82
C CYS A 505 -6.42 -30.69 -0.82
N TYR A 506 -6.19 -29.37 -0.80
CA TYR A 506 -5.31 -28.73 0.19
C TYR A 506 -5.83 -28.92 1.61
N GLN A 507 -7.13 -28.73 1.85
CA GLN A 507 -7.74 -28.97 3.16
C GLN A 507 -7.60 -30.43 3.64
N GLN A 508 -7.65 -31.39 2.72
CA GLN A 508 -7.52 -32.80 3.06
C GLN A 508 -6.09 -33.24 3.35
N GLU A 509 -5.10 -32.61 2.70
CA GLU A 509 -3.70 -33.05 2.76
C GLU A 509 -2.83 -32.26 3.76
N VAL A 510 -3.19 -31.00 4.01
CA VAL A 510 -2.32 -30.04 4.72
C VAL A 510 -2.94 -29.54 6.02
N VAL A 511 -4.27 -29.46 6.09
CA VAL A 511 -5.01 -28.95 7.25
C VAL A 511 -5.62 -30.08 8.05
#